data_ef9ea11bec92bbf2962b941b86266923
#
_entry.id   ef9ea11bec92bbf2962b941b86266923
#
_cell.length_a   1.000
_cell.length_b   1.000
_cell.length_c   1.000
_cell.angle_alpha   90.00
_cell.angle_beta   90.00
_cell.angle_gamma   90.00
#
_symmetry.space_group_name_H-M   'P 1'
#
loop_
_entity.id
_entity.type
_entity.pdbx_description
1 polymer ?
#
loop_
_entity_poly.entity_id
_entity_poly.type
_entity_poly.pdbx_seq_one_letter_code
_entity_poly.pdbx_strand_id
1 'polypeptide(L)'
;MSKVKIGVFGGYRGMTMIRQAIDHPDASLVAVCDKYEPLLEQCRSLASEHGVKVELFADFDDFIQCDMDAVVLANYANEHAPYAIRCLESGRHVMSEVLTCATLKEAVELVEAVERSGKVYQYAENYCYFNTTFEMRQRYQRGDIGELMHAEGEYIHDCSSIWPQITYGEREHWRNTMYSTFYCTHSLGPILFASGLRPVSVVGFETRNMPFMRELGTKAGTAGMEIVMLENGAMVKSIHGGLKREPGSINYQM
;
A
#
# COMPACT_ATOMS: atom_id res chain seq x y z
N MET A 1 -16.22 22.16 11.21
CA MET A 1 -14.77 21.93 11.39
C MET A 1 -14.05 22.41 10.14
N SER A 2 -12.80 22.86 10.23
CA SER A 2 -12.00 23.14 9.03
C SER A 2 -11.73 21.83 8.28
N LYS A 3 -11.71 21.88 6.95
CA LYS A 3 -11.33 20.72 6.13
C LYS A 3 -9.88 20.35 6.37
N VAL A 4 -9.56 19.04 6.32
CA VAL A 4 -8.18 18.55 6.38
C VAL A 4 -7.49 18.85 5.05
N LYS A 5 -6.38 19.58 5.09
CA LYS A 5 -5.57 19.90 3.92
C LYS A 5 -4.70 18.72 3.55
N ILE A 6 -4.87 18.19 2.36
CA ILE A 6 -4.19 16.96 1.89
C ILE A 6 -3.27 17.29 0.73
N GLY A 7 -2.01 16.87 0.85
CA GLY A 7 -1.07 16.74 -0.26
C GLY A 7 -0.96 15.29 -0.73
N VAL A 8 -0.75 15.07 -2.03
CA VAL A 8 -0.55 13.74 -2.62
C VAL A 8 0.80 13.68 -3.32
N PHE A 9 1.62 12.73 -2.93
CA PHE A 9 2.91 12.44 -3.58
C PHE A 9 2.82 11.16 -4.41
N GLY A 10 2.97 11.29 -5.73
CA GLY A 10 2.78 10.23 -6.73
C GLY A 10 1.44 10.36 -7.46
N GLY A 11 1.42 11.02 -8.62
CA GLY A 11 0.19 11.33 -9.36
C GLY A 11 -0.47 10.12 -10.01
N TYR A 12 0.31 9.10 -10.42
CA TYR A 12 -0.24 7.95 -11.12
C TYR A 12 -1.09 7.06 -10.20
N ARG A 13 -0.49 6.48 -9.17
CA ARG A 13 -1.22 5.67 -8.17
C ARG A 13 -2.10 6.53 -7.29
N GLY A 14 -1.68 7.75 -7.00
CA GLY A 14 -2.41 8.71 -6.20
C GLY A 14 -3.65 9.30 -6.87
N MET A 15 -3.90 9.07 -8.17
CA MET A 15 -5.03 9.67 -8.89
C MET A 15 -6.39 9.38 -8.23
N THR A 16 -6.58 8.18 -7.69
CA THR A 16 -7.80 7.82 -6.94
C THR A 16 -7.92 8.65 -5.66
N MET A 17 -6.83 8.80 -4.92
CA MET A 17 -6.78 9.58 -3.68
C MET A 17 -6.96 11.09 -3.96
N ILE A 18 -6.42 11.59 -5.06
CA ILE A 18 -6.63 12.96 -5.54
C ILE A 18 -8.13 13.21 -5.76
N ARG A 19 -8.82 12.32 -6.48
CA ARG A 19 -10.27 12.41 -6.70
C ARG A 19 -11.04 12.38 -5.38
N GLN A 20 -10.70 11.44 -4.50
CA GLN A 20 -11.33 11.34 -3.18
C GLN A 20 -11.12 12.60 -2.34
N ALA A 21 -9.92 13.20 -2.35
CA ALA A 21 -9.64 14.43 -1.61
C ALA A 21 -10.39 15.66 -2.20
N ILE A 22 -10.67 15.65 -3.50
CA ILE A 22 -11.51 16.67 -4.15
C ILE A 22 -12.97 16.52 -3.73
N ASP A 23 -13.50 15.31 -3.75
CA ASP A 23 -14.93 15.04 -3.58
C ASP A 23 -15.35 14.95 -2.10
N HIS A 24 -14.42 14.64 -1.19
CA HIS A 24 -14.77 14.42 0.23
C HIS A 24 -15.11 15.73 0.94
N PRO A 25 -16.24 15.81 1.66
CA PRO A 25 -16.71 17.04 2.29
C PRO A 25 -15.76 17.61 3.35
N ASP A 26 -15.00 16.75 4.06
CA ASP A 26 -14.10 17.13 5.13
C ASP A 26 -12.62 17.23 4.68
N ALA A 27 -12.34 17.02 3.39
CA ALA A 27 -10.99 17.12 2.82
C ALA A 27 -10.85 18.31 1.88
N SER A 28 -9.62 18.76 1.70
CA SER A 28 -9.23 19.76 0.70
C SER A 28 -7.91 19.35 0.08
N LEU A 29 -7.92 19.00 -1.20
CA LEU A 29 -6.69 18.81 -1.95
C LEU A 29 -5.98 20.17 -2.10
N VAL A 30 -4.75 20.28 -1.59
CA VAL A 30 -3.97 21.53 -1.64
C VAL A 30 -2.71 21.41 -2.48
N ALA A 31 -2.10 20.22 -2.56
CA ALA A 31 -0.85 20.03 -3.28
C ALA A 31 -0.77 18.64 -3.93
N VAL A 32 -0.11 18.54 -5.09
CA VAL A 32 0.28 17.28 -5.73
C VAL A 32 1.74 17.38 -6.14
N CYS A 33 2.50 16.31 -5.88
CA CYS A 33 3.88 16.18 -6.29
C CYS A 33 4.08 14.95 -7.17
N ASP A 34 4.70 15.12 -8.32
CA ASP A 34 5.17 14.04 -9.20
C ASP A 34 6.30 14.54 -10.09
N LYS A 35 7.33 13.73 -10.31
CA LYS A 35 8.45 14.09 -11.20
C LYS A 35 8.07 14.11 -12.69
N TYR A 36 6.92 13.53 -13.05
CA TYR A 36 6.47 13.42 -14.44
C TYR A 36 5.44 14.49 -14.78
N GLU A 37 5.89 15.55 -15.46
CA GLU A 37 5.10 16.74 -15.80
C GLU A 37 3.73 16.44 -16.45
N PRO A 38 3.59 15.45 -17.38
CA PRO A 38 2.28 15.13 -17.93
C PRO A 38 1.25 14.63 -16.90
N LEU A 39 1.68 13.99 -15.81
CA LEU A 39 0.78 13.62 -14.71
C LEU A 39 0.36 14.84 -13.88
N LEU A 40 1.27 15.77 -13.65
CA LEU A 40 0.94 17.04 -12.97
C LEU A 40 -0.10 17.81 -13.77
N GLU A 41 0.01 17.83 -15.10
CA GLU A 41 -0.98 18.52 -15.95
C GLU A 41 -2.34 17.81 -15.92
N GLN A 42 -2.37 16.48 -15.88
CA GLN A 42 -3.62 15.74 -15.66
C GLN A 42 -4.26 16.07 -14.30
N CYS A 43 -3.46 16.17 -13.24
CA CYS A 43 -3.93 16.56 -11.92
C CYS A 43 -4.47 17.99 -11.90
N ARG A 44 -3.80 18.92 -12.62
CA ARG A 44 -4.24 20.31 -12.81
C ARG A 44 -5.61 20.37 -13.48
N SER A 45 -5.75 19.65 -14.60
CA SER A 45 -6.99 19.62 -15.37
C SER A 45 -8.14 19.07 -14.52
N LEU A 46 -7.92 17.93 -13.84
CA LEU A 46 -8.91 17.34 -12.94
C LEU A 46 -9.33 18.30 -11.82
N ALA A 47 -8.39 18.94 -11.14
CA ALA A 47 -8.70 19.90 -10.08
C ALA A 47 -9.48 21.12 -10.62
N SER A 48 -9.10 21.62 -11.80
CA SER A 48 -9.79 22.74 -12.46
C SER A 48 -11.24 22.40 -12.83
N GLU A 49 -11.49 21.19 -13.36
CA GLU A 49 -12.84 20.70 -13.68
C GLU A 49 -13.78 20.72 -12.45
N HIS A 50 -13.21 20.52 -11.26
CA HIS A 50 -13.95 20.53 -9.99
C HIS A 50 -13.86 21.88 -9.24
N GLY A 51 -13.28 22.91 -9.85
CA GLY A 51 -13.13 24.23 -9.24
C GLY A 51 -12.18 24.27 -8.03
N VAL A 52 -11.27 23.29 -7.92
CA VAL A 52 -10.28 23.20 -6.84
C VAL A 52 -8.96 23.84 -7.28
N LYS A 53 -8.41 24.72 -6.44
CA LYS A 53 -7.06 25.27 -6.62
C LYS A 53 -6.06 24.34 -5.95
N VAL A 54 -5.12 23.79 -6.72
CA VAL A 54 -4.05 22.90 -6.26
C VAL A 54 -2.68 23.45 -6.65
N GLU A 55 -1.70 23.32 -5.76
CA GLU A 55 -0.30 23.59 -6.07
C GLU A 55 0.38 22.33 -6.60
N LEU A 56 1.24 22.46 -7.60
CA LEU A 56 1.89 21.34 -8.26
C LEU A 56 3.40 21.46 -8.14
N PHE A 57 4.03 20.37 -7.76
CA PHE A 57 5.46 20.30 -7.48
C PHE A 57 6.10 19.16 -8.24
N ALA A 58 7.26 19.40 -8.86
CA ALA A 58 8.09 18.34 -9.45
C ALA A 58 9.05 17.75 -8.43
N ASP A 59 9.35 18.47 -7.36
CA ASP A 59 10.29 18.12 -6.32
C ASP A 59 9.60 17.97 -4.96
N PHE A 60 9.98 16.94 -4.19
CA PHE A 60 9.40 16.69 -2.88
C PHE A 60 9.84 17.71 -1.82
N ASP A 61 11.04 18.27 -1.95
CA ASP A 61 11.54 19.24 -0.95
C ASP A 61 10.77 20.57 -1.02
N ASP A 62 10.30 20.94 -2.20
CA ASP A 62 9.39 22.07 -2.37
C ASP A 62 7.96 21.70 -1.92
N PHE A 63 7.48 20.51 -2.29
CA PHE A 63 6.16 20.01 -1.93
C PHE A 63 5.95 19.97 -0.41
N ILE A 64 6.94 19.49 0.34
CA ILE A 64 6.80 19.36 1.79
C ILE A 64 6.74 20.71 2.53
N GLN A 65 7.05 21.82 1.88
CA GLN A 65 6.91 23.18 2.44
C GLN A 65 5.47 23.72 2.32
N CYS A 66 4.63 23.12 1.49
CA CYS A 66 3.24 23.53 1.35
C CYS A 66 2.48 23.40 2.67
N ASP A 67 1.53 24.29 2.91
CA ASP A 67 0.65 24.28 4.09
C ASP A 67 -0.38 23.15 3.96
N MET A 68 -0.10 22.01 4.60
CA MET A 68 -0.94 20.81 4.61
C MET A 68 -0.90 20.09 5.96
N ASP A 69 -2.02 19.44 6.30
CA ASP A 69 -2.19 18.68 7.54
C ASP A 69 -1.74 17.21 7.37
N ALA A 70 -1.95 16.65 6.18
CA ALA A 70 -1.67 15.25 5.87
C ALA A 70 -1.10 15.06 4.47
N VAL A 71 -0.28 14.03 4.31
CA VAL A 71 0.28 13.59 3.04
C VAL A 71 -0.16 12.17 2.72
N VAL A 72 -0.62 11.97 1.49
CA VAL A 72 -0.82 10.64 0.90
C VAL A 72 0.42 10.28 0.09
N LEU A 73 1.08 9.19 0.46
CA LEU A 73 2.21 8.64 -0.28
C LEU A 73 1.72 7.56 -1.26
N ALA A 74 1.89 7.81 -2.53
CA ALA A 74 1.54 6.93 -3.64
C ALA A 74 2.64 6.89 -4.71
N ASN A 75 3.84 7.30 -4.34
CA ASN A 75 5.07 7.24 -5.13
C ASN A 75 5.58 5.79 -5.27
N TYR A 76 6.85 5.56 -5.53
CA TYR A 76 7.42 4.22 -5.59
C TYR A 76 7.42 3.55 -4.21
N ALA A 77 6.89 2.32 -4.15
CA ALA A 77 6.66 1.63 -2.87
C ALA A 77 7.95 1.37 -2.06
N ASN A 78 9.07 1.16 -2.73
CA ASN A 78 10.37 1.02 -2.08
C ASN A 78 10.92 2.32 -1.46
N GLU A 79 10.24 3.44 -1.70
CA GLU A 79 10.62 4.77 -1.18
C GLU A 79 9.62 5.29 -0.12
N HIS A 80 8.54 4.55 0.18
CA HIS A 80 7.51 5.04 1.09
C HIS A 80 8.05 5.37 2.48
N ALA A 81 8.85 4.49 3.10
CA ALA A 81 9.32 4.71 4.48
C ALA A 81 10.16 5.99 4.63
N PRO A 82 11.19 6.26 3.83
CA PRO A 82 11.96 7.50 3.93
C PRO A 82 11.09 8.76 3.82
N TYR A 83 10.15 8.78 2.87
CA TYR A 83 9.26 9.93 2.72
C TYR A 83 8.21 10.04 3.82
N ALA A 84 7.69 8.90 4.33
CA ALA A 84 6.79 8.90 5.47
C ALA A 84 7.46 9.49 6.73
N ILE A 85 8.69 9.09 7.02
CA ILE A 85 9.47 9.61 8.13
C ILE A 85 9.63 11.13 8.01
N ARG A 86 10.02 11.63 6.84
CA ARG A 86 10.16 13.08 6.58
C ARG A 86 8.83 13.82 6.77
N CYS A 87 7.71 13.27 6.32
CA CYS A 87 6.38 13.87 6.53
C CYS A 87 6.03 13.93 8.03
N LEU A 88 6.22 12.82 8.76
CA LEU A 88 5.95 12.74 10.19
C LEU A 88 6.80 13.74 10.99
N GLU A 89 8.10 13.79 10.72
CA GLU A 89 9.04 14.71 11.36
C GLU A 89 8.75 16.19 11.04
N SER A 90 8.16 16.46 9.88
CA SER A 90 7.69 17.80 9.52
C SER A 90 6.31 18.15 10.10
N GLY A 91 5.74 17.28 10.94
CA GLY A 91 4.50 17.52 11.66
C GLY A 91 3.22 17.19 10.90
N ARG A 92 3.28 16.40 9.81
CA ARG A 92 2.13 15.99 9.01
C ARG A 92 1.69 14.57 9.36
N HIS A 93 0.40 14.30 9.25
CA HIS A 93 -0.14 12.95 9.23
C HIS A 93 0.19 12.29 7.90
N VAL A 94 0.27 10.96 7.88
CA VAL A 94 0.61 10.20 6.68
C VAL A 94 -0.41 9.10 6.42
N MET A 95 -0.88 9.00 5.19
CA MET A 95 -1.51 7.80 4.65
C MET A 95 -0.59 7.25 3.54
N SER A 96 -0.12 6.02 3.69
CA SER A 96 0.80 5.41 2.72
C SER A 96 0.12 4.28 1.97
N GLU A 97 0.21 4.31 0.64
CA GLU A 97 -0.05 3.14 -0.20
C GLU A 97 0.88 1.98 0.20
N VAL A 98 0.51 0.79 -0.22
CA VAL A 98 1.34 -0.40 -0.07
C VAL A 98 2.56 -0.28 -1.01
N LEU A 99 3.77 -0.66 -0.58
CA LEU A 99 4.21 -1.28 0.67
C LEU A 99 4.70 -0.23 1.68
N THR A 100 4.78 -0.63 2.96
CA THR A 100 5.19 0.28 4.03
C THR A 100 6.67 0.66 3.99
N CYS A 101 7.56 -0.31 3.72
CA CYS A 101 9.01 -0.16 3.78
C CYS A 101 9.69 -1.20 2.89
N ALA A 102 10.95 -1.00 2.53
CA ALA A 102 11.75 -1.94 1.77
C ALA A 102 12.65 -2.84 2.63
N THR A 103 12.98 -2.41 3.85
CA THR A 103 13.88 -3.10 4.77
C THR A 103 13.37 -3.12 6.21
N LEU A 104 13.84 -4.08 7.01
CA LEU A 104 13.54 -4.12 8.45
C LEU A 104 14.06 -2.88 9.19
N LYS A 105 15.18 -2.32 8.75
CA LYS A 105 15.72 -1.07 9.30
C LYS A 105 14.72 0.06 9.11
N GLU A 106 14.23 0.26 7.90
CA GLU A 106 13.21 1.27 7.60
C GLU A 106 11.91 1.04 8.40
N ALA A 107 11.52 -0.22 8.61
CA ALA A 107 10.35 -0.53 9.43
C ALA A 107 10.52 -0.01 10.87
N VAL A 108 11.68 -0.25 11.49
CA VAL A 108 11.98 0.25 12.83
C VAL A 108 12.02 1.78 12.86
N GLU A 109 12.75 2.39 11.94
CA GLU A 109 12.86 3.86 11.85
C GLU A 109 11.50 4.54 11.65
N LEU A 110 10.61 3.93 10.86
CA LEU A 110 9.25 4.43 10.65
C LEU A 110 8.41 4.35 11.92
N VAL A 111 8.43 3.21 12.63
CA VAL A 111 7.71 3.07 13.92
C VAL A 111 8.20 4.12 14.91
N GLU A 112 9.50 4.27 15.06
CA GLU A 112 10.09 5.29 15.95
C GLU A 112 9.69 6.72 15.53
N ALA A 113 9.61 7.02 14.24
CA ALA A 113 9.17 8.33 13.75
C ALA A 113 7.70 8.59 14.07
N VAL A 114 6.83 7.58 13.93
CA VAL A 114 5.41 7.67 14.35
C VAL A 114 5.31 7.99 15.84
N GLU A 115 6.04 7.25 16.69
CA GLU A 115 6.04 7.45 18.13
C GLU A 115 6.57 8.84 18.53
N ARG A 116 7.69 9.27 17.93
CA ARG A 116 8.27 10.59 18.23
C ARG A 116 7.40 11.76 17.77
N SER A 117 6.78 11.64 16.59
CA SER A 117 5.99 12.73 16.03
C SER A 117 4.61 12.92 16.67
N GLY A 118 4.06 11.85 17.28
CA GLY A 118 2.68 11.82 17.76
C GLY A 118 1.63 12.01 16.65
N LYS A 119 2.02 11.84 15.37
CA LYS A 119 1.14 11.94 14.21
C LYS A 119 0.53 10.59 13.87
N VAL A 120 -0.57 10.62 13.13
CA VAL A 120 -1.19 9.41 12.61
C VAL A 120 -0.43 8.93 11.37
N TYR A 121 -0.05 7.66 11.38
CA TYR A 121 0.36 6.94 10.18
C TYR A 121 -0.70 5.89 9.85
N GLN A 122 -1.27 5.96 8.65
CA GLN A 122 -2.26 5.03 8.14
C GLN A 122 -1.65 4.20 7.00
N TYR A 123 -1.54 2.90 7.21
CA TYR A 123 -1.22 1.97 6.13
C TYR A 123 -2.47 1.64 5.32
N ALA A 124 -2.50 2.02 4.05
CA ALA A 124 -3.69 1.97 3.21
C ALA A 124 -3.86 0.63 2.48
N GLU A 125 -3.83 -0.47 3.23
CA GLU A 125 -4.17 -1.80 2.71
C GLU A 125 -5.67 -1.90 2.42
N ASN A 126 -6.04 -1.70 1.17
CA ASN A 126 -7.44 -1.54 0.75
C ASN A 126 -8.31 -2.78 0.97
N TYR A 127 -7.75 -4.00 0.92
CA TYR A 127 -8.51 -5.24 1.15
C TYR A 127 -8.99 -5.38 2.61
N CYS A 128 -8.33 -4.71 3.55
CA CYS A 128 -8.80 -4.64 4.94
C CYS A 128 -10.15 -3.93 5.06
N TYR A 129 -10.49 -3.04 4.12
CA TYR A 129 -11.68 -2.20 4.16
C TYR A 129 -12.84 -2.67 3.27
N PHE A 130 -12.74 -3.87 2.72
CA PHE A 130 -13.87 -4.47 2.00
C PHE A 130 -14.98 -4.91 2.96
N ASN A 131 -16.23 -4.80 2.53
CA ASN A 131 -17.38 -5.17 3.34
C ASN A 131 -17.29 -6.60 3.91
N THR A 132 -16.76 -7.54 3.11
CA THR A 132 -16.53 -8.93 3.54
C THR A 132 -15.52 -9.03 4.68
N THR A 133 -14.43 -8.28 4.61
CA THR A 133 -13.39 -8.24 5.66
C THR A 133 -13.93 -7.59 6.94
N PHE A 134 -14.74 -6.54 6.81
CA PHE A 134 -15.43 -5.93 7.95
C PHE A 134 -16.41 -6.91 8.62
N GLU A 135 -17.18 -7.66 7.85
CA GLU A 135 -18.09 -8.69 8.38
C GLU A 135 -17.30 -9.80 9.10
N MET A 136 -16.19 -10.29 8.52
CA MET A 136 -15.31 -11.25 9.18
C MET A 136 -14.81 -10.72 10.52
N ARG A 137 -14.32 -9.47 10.54
CA ARG A 137 -13.86 -8.80 11.76
C ARG A 137 -14.95 -8.72 12.82
N GLN A 138 -16.14 -8.27 12.45
CA GLN A 138 -17.26 -8.16 13.38
C GLN A 138 -17.66 -9.51 13.97
N ARG A 139 -17.73 -10.56 13.15
CA ARG A 139 -18.04 -11.93 13.61
C ARG A 139 -16.98 -12.46 14.57
N TYR A 140 -15.71 -12.28 14.23
CA TYR A 140 -14.62 -12.70 15.11
C TYR A 140 -14.68 -11.96 16.45
N GLN A 141 -14.82 -10.63 16.43
CA GLN A 141 -14.90 -9.81 17.64
C GLN A 141 -16.09 -10.12 18.54
N ARG A 142 -17.22 -10.56 17.98
CA ARG A 142 -18.39 -11.03 18.75
C ARG A 142 -18.22 -12.46 19.28
N GLY A 143 -17.19 -13.18 18.86
CA GLY A 143 -16.97 -14.58 19.22
C GLY A 143 -17.82 -15.58 18.44
N ASP A 144 -18.45 -15.16 17.33
CA ASP A 144 -19.35 -16.02 16.53
C ASP A 144 -18.65 -17.26 15.97
N ILE A 145 -17.32 -17.19 15.74
CA ILE A 145 -16.51 -18.28 15.19
C ILE A 145 -15.51 -18.86 16.20
N GLY A 146 -15.54 -18.39 17.44
CA GLY A 146 -14.61 -18.82 18.50
C GLY A 146 -13.20 -18.27 18.36
N GLU A 147 -12.24 -18.98 18.97
CA GLU A 147 -10.82 -18.61 18.92
C GLU A 147 -10.20 -19.07 17.59
N LEU A 148 -9.43 -18.18 16.97
CA LEU A 148 -8.72 -18.49 15.73
C LEU A 148 -7.64 -19.54 15.97
N MET A 149 -7.68 -20.64 15.22
CA MET A 149 -6.67 -21.69 15.19
C MET A 149 -5.89 -21.70 13.88
N HIS A 150 -6.59 -21.42 12.77
CA HIS A 150 -6.03 -21.43 11.43
C HIS A 150 -6.76 -20.43 10.55
N ALA A 151 -6.02 -19.79 9.64
CA ALA A 151 -6.59 -18.95 8.60
C ALA A 151 -5.83 -19.10 7.27
N GLU A 152 -6.50 -18.79 6.18
CA GLU A 152 -5.88 -18.72 4.85
C GLU A 152 -6.22 -17.40 4.18
N GLY A 153 -5.21 -16.77 3.59
CA GLY A 153 -5.35 -15.61 2.74
C GLY A 153 -4.75 -15.87 1.37
N GLU A 154 -5.49 -15.57 0.32
CA GLU A 154 -5.06 -15.77 -1.05
C GLU A 154 -5.27 -14.49 -1.88
N TYR A 155 -4.22 -14.09 -2.60
CA TYR A 155 -4.25 -13.01 -3.58
C TYR A 155 -3.49 -13.44 -4.83
N ILE A 156 -4.17 -14.17 -5.71
CA ILE A 156 -3.60 -14.63 -6.99
C ILE A 156 -4.03 -13.65 -8.08
N HIS A 157 -3.06 -12.87 -8.53
CA HIS A 157 -3.28 -11.80 -9.52
C HIS A 157 -2.18 -11.82 -10.56
N ASP A 158 -2.53 -12.15 -11.80
CA ASP A 158 -1.61 -12.07 -12.92
C ASP A 158 -1.48 -10.61 -13.40
N CYS A 159 -0.33 -10.02 -13.15
CA CYS A 159 0.01 -8.68 -13.65
C CYS A 159 0.80 -8.71 -14.97
N SER A 160 1.00 -9.86 -15.59
CA SER A 160 1.87 -9.98 -16.77
C SER A 160 1.45 -9.08 -17.93
N SER A 161 0.15 -8.92 -18.16
CA SER A 161 -0.40 -8.08 -19.23
C SER A 161 -0.19 -6.58 -19.02
N ILE A 162 -0.14 -6.14 -17.76
CA ILE A 162 0.05 -4.73 -17.37
C ILE A 162 1.48 -4.42 -16.91
N TRP A 163 2.35 -5.44 -16.86
CA TRP A 163 3.71 -5.28 -16.31
C TRP A 163 4.53 -4.22 -17.02
N PRO A 164 4.56 -4.16 -18.37
CA PRO A 164 5.24 -3.09 -19.09
C PRO A 164 4.73 -1.68 -18.73
N GLN A 165 3.43 -1.54 -18.49
CA GLN A 165 2.82 -0.27 -18.13
C GLN A 165 3.22 0.16 -16.71
N ILE A 166 3.16 -0.75 -15.72
CA ILE A 166 3.47 -0.42 -14.32
C ILE A 166 4.96 -0.37 -13.99
N THR A 167 5.81 -0.80 -14.93
CA THR A 167 7.28 -0.68 -14.86
C THR A 167 7.83 0.33 -15.86
N TYR A 168 6.96 0.98 -16.64
CA TYR A 168 7.36 1.88 -17.77
C TYR A 168 8.31 1.21 -18.78
N GLY A 169 8.33 -0.13 -18.83
CA GLY A 169 9.28 -0.92 -19.62
C GLY A 169 10.72 -0.88 -19.12
N GLU A 170 10.97 -0.30 -17.97
CA GLU A 170 12.30 -0.17 -17.38
C GLU A 170 12.74 -1.48 -16.71
N ARG A 171 13.84 -2.07 -17.16
CA ARG A 171 14.35 -3.33 -16.58
C ARG A 171 14.81 -3.20 -15.14
N GLU A 172 15.33 -2.05 -14.75
CA GLU A 172 15.83 -1.77 -13.39
C GLU A 172 14.74 -1.16 -12.49
N HIS A 173 13.50 -1.13 -12.95
CA HIS A 173 12.37 -0.69 -12.11
C HIS A 173 12.29 -1.53 -10.83
N TRP A 174 11.99 -0.91 -9.69
CA TRP A 174 11.96 -1.56 -8.37
C TRP A 174 11.07 -2.81 -8.34
N ARG A 175 9.95 -2.82 -9.07
CA ARG A 175 9.06 -3.99 -9.17
C ARG A 175 9.74 -5.22 -9.75
N ASN A 176 10.75 -5.05 -10.60
CA ASN A 176 11.49 -6.16 -11.20
C ASN A 176 12.48 -6.81 -10.24
N THR A 177 12.85 -6.13 -9.16
CA THR A 177 13.82 -6.61 -8.15
C THR A 177 13.16 -7.00 -6.84
N MET A 178 11.90 -6.69 -6.66
CA MET A 178 11.14 -6.99 -5.44
C MET A 178 10.85 -8.50 -5.34
N TYR A 179 11.20 -9.10 -4.21
CA TYR A 179 10.82 -10.50 -3.90
C TYR A 179 9.31 -10.65 -3.86
N SER A 180 8.78 -11.78 -4.36
CA SER A 180 7.33 -11.98 -4.34
C SER A 180 6.77 -12.07 -2.92
N THR A 181 7.47 -12.70 -1.98
CA THR A 181 7.11 -12.74 -0.55
C THR A 181 6.98 -11.36 0.09
N PHE A 182 7.58 -10.33 -0.50
CA PHE A 182 7.48 -8.95 0.00
C PHE A 182 6.10 -8.31 -0.22
N TYR A 183 5.31 -8.84 -1.15
CA TYR A 183 3.99 -8.30 -1.50
C TYR A 183 2.83 -9.09 -0.86
N CYS A 184 3.02 -9.65 0.34
CA CYS A 184 2.03 -10.47 1.06
C CYS A 184 0.87 -9.66 1.67
N THR A 185 0.90 -8.34 1.57
CA THR A 185 -0.04 -7.46 2.26
C THR A 185 -1.51 -7.74 1.92
N HIS A 186 -1.83 -7.98 0.64
CA HIS A 186 -3.20 -8.25 0.21
C HIS A 186 -3.73 -9.64 0.62
N SER A 187 -2.86 -10.61 0.83
CA SER A 187 -3.26 -11.95 1.30
C SER A 187 -3.27 -12.04 2.82
N LEU A 188 -2.31 -11.43 3.51
CA LEU A 188 -2.16 -11.52 4.96
C LEU A 188 -2.91 -10.41 5.72
N GLY A 189 -2.89 -9.19 5.20
CA GLY A 189 -3.44 -8.00 5.86
C GLY A 189 -4.90 -8.15 6.33
N PRO A 190 -5.83 -8.63 5.49
CA PRO A 190 -7.23 -8.83 5.88
C PRO A 190 -7.42 -9.80 7.06
N ILE A 191 -6.60 -10.85 7.15
CA ILE A 191 -6.65 -11.79 8.28
C ILE A 191 -6.17 -11.12 9.57
N LEU A 192 -5.05 -10.38 9.51
CA LEU A 192 -4.53 -9.64 10.66
C LEU A 192 -5.51 -8.55 11.10
N PHE A 193 -6.11 -7.84 10.15
CA PHE A 193 -7.12 -6.82 10.44
C PHE A 193 -8.38 -7.40 11.07
N ALA A 194 -8.86 -8.54 10.56
CA ALA A 194 -10.05 -9.18 11.07
C ALA A 194 -9.84 -9.75 12.48
N SER A 195 -8.72 -10.45 12.71
CA SER A 195 -8.41 -11.06 14.00
C SER A 195 -7.91 -10.07 15.05
N GLY A 196 -7.18 -9.03 14.64
CA GLY A 196 -6.45 -8.13 15.52
C GLY A 196 -5.21 -8.76 16.16
N LEU A 197 -4.85 -9.99 15.78
CA LEU A 197 -3.72 -10.72 16.30
C LEU A 197 -2.42 -10.31 15.60
N ARG A 198 -1.31 -10.32 16.34
CA ARG A 198 0.00 -9.93 15.82
C ARG A 198 0.80 -11.15 15.35
N PRO A 199 1.52 -11.05 14.21
CA PRO A 199 2.47 -12.07 13.81
C PRO A 199 3.69 -12.10 14.76
N VAL A 200 4.15 -13.30 15.11
CA VAL A 200 5.33 -13.52 15.98
C VAL A 200 6.46 -14.24 15.26
N SER A 201 6.15 -15.01 14.22
CA SER A 201 7.17 -15.60 13.34
C SER A 201 6.62 -15.86 11.96
N VAL A 202 7.50 -15.91 10.96
CA VAL A 202 7.16 -16.17 9.58
C VAL A 202 8.24 -17.00 8.91
N VAL A 203 7.79 -17.95 8.06
CA VAL A 203 8.63 -18.66 7.10
C VAL A 203 7.99 -18.49 5.73
N GLY A 204 8.79 -18.10 4.74
CA GLY A 204 8.30 -17.85 3.39
C GLY A 204 9.18 -18.46 2.32
N PHE A 205 8.54 -18.79 1.20
CA PHE A 205 9.19 -19.33 0.01
C PHE A 205 8.66 -18.65 -1.24
N GLU A 206 9.52 -18.56 -2.24
CA GLU A 206 9.12 -18.12 -3.58
C GLU A 206 9.09 -19.29 -4.55
N THR A 207 8.19 -19.22 -5.51
CA THR A 207 8.24 -20.10 -6.68
C THR A 207 9.43 -19.71 -7.57
N ARG A 208 9.82 -20.60 -8.49
CA ARG A 208 10.75 -20.18 -9.55
C ARG A 208 10.17 -19.01 -10.35
N ASN A 209 11.06 -18.17 -10.85
CA ASN A 209 10.66 -17.11 -11.80
C ASN A 209 10.25 -17.76 -13.14
N MET A 210 8.99 -17.59 -13.53
CA MET A 210 8.45 -18.17 -14.76
C MET A 210 9.01 -17.47 -16.00
N PRO A 211 9.23 -18.20 -17.13
CA PRO A 211 9.84 -17.62 -18.32
C PRO A 211 9.19 -16.34 -18.80
N PHE A 212 7.86 -16.30 -18.84
CA PHE A 212 7.12 -15.12 -19.30
C PHE A 212 7.34 -13.88 -18.41
N MET A 213 7.53 -14.05 -17.11
CA MET A 213 7.84 -12.93 -16.21
C MET A 213 9.29 -12.47 -16.34
N ARG A 214 10.24 -13.41 -16.54
CA ARG A 214 11.65 -13.07 -16.83
C ARG A 214 11.82 -12.25 -18.11
N GLU A 215 11.04 -12.58 -19.14
CA GLU A 215 11.02 -11.81 -20.40
C GLU A 215 10.57 -10.36 -20.16
N LEU A 216 9.66 -10.14 -19.20
CA LEU A 216 9.23 -8.81 -18.75
C LEU A 216 10.23 -8.09 -17.84
N GLY A 217 11.32 -8.77 -17.44
CA GLY A 217 12.42 -8.17 -16.67
C GLY A 217 12.46 -8.55 -15.19
N THR A 218 11.52 -9.36 -14.66
CA THR A 218 11.51 -9.73 -13.25
C THR A 218 12.70 -10.62 -12.88
N LYS A 219 13.26 -10.40 -11.70
CA LYS A 219 14.42 -11.13 -11.14
C LYS A 219 14.01 -12.10 -10.03
N ALA A 220 12.88 -11.85 -9.35
CA ALA A 220 12.36 -12.65 -8.24
C ALA A 220 11.41 -13.76 -8.71
N GLY A 221 10.98 -14.61 -7.79
CA GLY A 221 9.96 -15.63 -8.04
C GLY A 221 8.62 -15.04 -8.51
N THR A 222 7.82 -15.84 -9.19
CA THR A 222 6.54 -15.37 -9.75
C THR A 222 5.45 -15.25 -8.67
N ALA A 223 5.56 -16.04 -7.59
CA ALA A 223 4.63 -15.99 -6.46
C ALA A 223 5.33 -16.31 -5.15
N GLY A 224 4.78 -15.85 -4.04
CA GLY A 224 5.21 -16.12 -2.68
C GLY A 224 4.17 -16.91 -1.90
N MET A 225 4.66 -17.67 -0.93
CA MET A 225 3.85 -18.35 0.08
C MET A 225 4.52 -18.19 1.43
N GLU A 226 3.74 -17.77 2.44
CA GLU A 226 4.20 -17.66 3.82
C GLU A 226 3.31 -18.49 4.75
N ILE A 227 3.95 -19.06 5.78
CA ILE A 227 3.29 -19.56 6.98
C ILE A 227 3.65 -18.61 8.13
N VAL A 228 2.64 -17.98 8.68
CA VAL A 228 2.78 -16.97 9.74
C VAL A 228 2.18 -17.52 11.03
N MET A 229 2.95 -17.49 12.11
CA MET A 229 2.46 -17.80 13.46
C MET A 229 1.99 -16.51 14.12
N LEU A 230 0.80 -16.54 14.72
CA LEU A 230 0.23 -15.44 15.47
C LEU A 230 0.48 -15.61 16.98
N GLU A 231 0.35 -14.51 17.72
CA GLU A 231 0.66 -14.45 19.17
C GLU A 231 -0.17 -15.40 20.05
N ASN A 232 -1.35 -15.83 19.60
CA ASN A 232 -2.18 -16.85 20.25
C ASN A 232 -1.84 -18.30 19.84
N GLY A 233 -0.84 -18.51 18.97
CA GLY A 233 -0.46 -19.82 18.44
C GLY A 233 -1.20 -20.23 17.16
N ALA A 234 -2.13 -19.42 16.65
CA ALA A 234 -2.77 -19.72 15.36
C ALA A 234 -1.79 -19.59 14.20
N MET A 235 -2.06 -20.35 13.13
CA MET A 235 -1.28 -20.31 11.89
C MET A 235 -2.07 -19.66 10.77
N VAL A 236 -1.41 -18.81 9.99
CA VAL A 236 -1.97 -18.25 8.75
C VAL A 236 -1.15 -18.72 7.55
N LYS A 237 -1.81 -19.30 6.56
CA LYS A 237 -1.25 -19.54 5.24
C LYS A 237 -1.57 -18.34 4.35
N SER A 238 -0.54 -17.70 3.83
CA SER A 238 -0.64 -16.56 2.90
C SER A 238 -0.06 -16.98 1.54
N ILE A 239 -0.81 -16.76 0.47
CA ILE A 239 -0.37 -17.04 -0.91
C ILE A 239 -0.71 -15.83 -1.78
N HIS A 240 0.28 -15.39 -2.57
CA HIS A 240 0.06 -14.27 -3.49
C HIS A 240 0.98 -14.34 -4.71
N GLY A 241 0.61 -13.61 -5.75
CA GLY A 241 1.37 -13.48 -6.99
C GLY A 241 0.74 -14.13 -8.21
N GLY A 242 1.53 -14.30 -9.26
CA GLY A 242 1.07 -14.73 -10.58
C GLY A 242 1.07 -16.25 -10.81
N LEU A 243 0.53 -17.04 -9.89
CA LEU A 243 0.51 -18.52 -10.03
C LEU A 243 -0.32 -19.01 -11.22
N LYS A 244 -1.33 -18.27 -11.62
CA LYS A 244 -2.19 -18.57 -12.77
C LYS A 244 -2.60 -17.27 -13.45
N ARG A 245 -2.81 -17.32 -14.76
CA ARG A 245 -3.18 -16.14 -15.52
C ARG A 245 -4.63 -15.74 -15.30
N GLU A 246 -5.55 -16.70 -15.43
CA GLU A 246 -6.99 -16.50 -15.29
C GLU A 246 -7.69 -17.78 -14.78
N PRO A 247 -8.73 -17.65 -13.99
CA PRO A 247 -9.12 -16.45 -13.26
C PRO A 247 -8.18 -16.13 -12.11
N GLY A 248 -8.08 -14.86 -11.72
CA GLY A 248 -7.48 -14.46 -10.45
C GLY A 248 -8.25 -15.02 -9.27
N SER A 249 -7.67 -14.95 -8.06
CA SER A 249 -8.31 -15.45 -6.86
C SER A 249 -8.01 -14.54 -5.67
N ILE A 250 -9.07 -14.11 -5.01
CA ILE A 250 -9.00 -13.39 -3.74
C ILE A 250 -9.90 -14.15 -2.78
N ASN A 251 -9.30 -14.74 -1.75
CA ASN A 251 -10.03 -15.58 -0.81
C ASN A 251 -9.46 -15.43 0.60
N TYR A 252 -10.35 -15.32 1.59
CA TYR A 252 -10.00 -15.27 3.00
C TYR A 252 -10.86 -16.24 3.78
N GLN A 253 -10.23 -17.06 4.62
CA GLN A 253 -10.87 -18.04 5.50
C GLN A 253 -10.30 -17.90 6.91
N MET A 254 -11.19 -17.98 7.90
CA MET A 254 -10.83 -17.97 9.31
C MET A 254 -11.60 -19.08 10.04
#